data_618e6563e75a7ad981d7ca73153eefff
#
_entry.id   618e6563e75a7ad981d7ca73153eefff
#
_cell.length_a   1.000
_cell.length_b   1.000
_cell.length_c   1.000
_cell.angle_alpha   90.00
_cell.angle_beta   90.00
_cell.angle_gamma   90.00
#
_symmetry.space_group_name_H-M   'P 1'
#
loop_
_entity.id
_entity.type
_entity.pdbx_description
1 polymer ?
#
loop_
_entity_poly.entity_id
_entity_poly.type
_entity_poly.pdbx_seq_one_letter_code
_entity_poly.pdbx_strand_id
1 'polypeptide(L)'
;MPTLKNELLDFLTRRRVPEAIEGLRNYQKGIKFSDVRYGNLNGKPVKRVCFIIKSRGCGWLAKNSAHEPAGCTICSYPLKTAMGGELSENHVMESFREEFCRYDYDYYPVVCLYNSGSFLNDDEIRENVQLSILEQVAQNKHIKQIIIESRAEYIDEEKLGKIKKILGDKELIIGIGLESADDYIREVCINKGLTKNKYEDTLRLVNKYFKSLTYILLKPPFINEYTAVTDSVRSIHYAFTAGTRLVSLEACNIQDFSLPFYLEKAGCYRAPWLWSIIEVIDRCFHLGPIFIGGFKITPLPRSAAHNCGKCDARLTDLMDRYNLFMDKRILAKAGCRCKMEWETLMKDKLNSKEDIDQNIGAFLERAAVLFKPRTKEE
;
A
#
# COMPACT_ATOMS: atom_id res chain seq x y z
N MET A 1 27.67 -6.19 -16.47
CA MET A 1 26.84 -7.30 -15.96
C MET A 1 25.53 -6.70 -15.45
N PRO A 2 24.38 -7.31 -15.67
CA PRO A 2 23.15 -6.86 -15.04
C PRO A 2 23.32 -6.88 -13.52
N THR A 3 22.77 -5.89 -12.82
CA THR A 3 22.78 -5.89 -11.36
C THR A 3 21.78 -6.95 -10.85
N LEU A 4 21.97 -7.48 -9.66
CA LEU A 4 21.00 -8.40 -9.02
C LEU A 4 19.58 -7.85 -9.02
N LYS A 5 19.44 -6.53 -8.84
CA LYS A 5 18.16 -5.83 -8.96
C LYS A 5 17.53 -6.04 -10.35
N ASN A 6 18.30 -5.88 -11.42
CA ASN A 6 17.79 -6.02 -12.78
C ASN A 6 17.36 -7.46 -13.09
N GLU A 7 18.13 -8.45 -12.62
CA GLU A 7 17.78 -9.87 -12.76
C GLU A 7 16.49 -10.21 -12.02
N LEU A 8 16.31 -9.66 -10.81
CA LEU A 8 15.09 -9.79 -10.02
C LEU A 8 13.87 -9.19 -10.71
N LEU A 9 14.01 -7.96 -11.23
CA LEU A 9 12.94 -7.28 -11.94
C LEU A 9 12.59 -7.98 -13.25
N ASP A 10 13.57 -8.48 -13.98
CA ASP A 10 13.38 -9.25 -15.20
C ASP A 10 12.63 -10.57 -14.91
N PHE A 11 13.06 -11.31 -13.87
CA PHE A 11 12.33 -12.48 -13.39
C PHE A 11 10.85 -12.17 -13.13
N LEU A 12 10.58 -11.08 -12.42
CA LEU A 12 9.22 -10.70 -12.02
C LEU A 12 8.38 -10.26 -13.22
N THR A 13 8.96 -9.50 -14.14
CA THR A 13 8.28 -9.01 -15.35
C THR A 13 7.85 -10.15 -16.27
N ARG A 14 8.74 -11.10 -16.55
CA ARG A 14 8.44 -12.26 -17.41
C ARG A 14 7.28 -13.11 -16.87
N ARG A 15 6.97 -13.03 -15.58
CA ARG A 15 5.94 -13.88 -14.94
C ARG A 15 4.66 -13.14 -14.61
N ARG A 16 4.74 -11.85 -14.28
CA ARG A 16 3.56 -11.06 -13.94
C ARG A 16 2.53 -10.98 -15.05
N VAL A 17 2.96 -10.75 -16.27
CA VAL A 17 2.03 -10.48 -17.37
C VAL A 17 1.30 -11.75 -17.84
N PRO A 18 1.99 -12.87 -18.17
CA PRO A 18 1.32 -14.09 -18.63
C PRO A 18 0.39 -14.70 -17.56
N GLU A 19 0.87 -14.87 -16.33
CA GLU A 19 0.10 -15.52 -15.26
C GLU A 19 -1.07 -14.64 -14.78
N ALA A 20 -0.91 -13.31 -14.85
CA ALA A 20 -1.97 -12.38 -14.49
C ALA A 20 -3.11 -12.38 -15.51
N ILE A 21 -2.82 -12.47 -16.80
CA ILE A 21 -3.85 -12.53 -17.86
C ILE A 21 -4.72 -13.78 -17.69
N GLU A 22 -4.15 -14.92 -17.35
CA GLU A 22 -4.90 -16.15 -17.09
C GLU A 22 -5.74 -16.02 -15.80
N GLY A 23 -5.17 -15.48 -14.73
CA GLY A 23 -5.87 -15.27 -13.46
C GLY A 23 -6.96 -14.19 -13.51
N LEU A 24 -6.80 -13.16 -14.35
CA LEU A 24 -7.72 -12.03 -14.47
C LEU A 24 -9.10 -12.41 -15.03
N ARG A 25 -9.20 -13.35 -15.93
CA ARG A 25 -10.50 -13.84 -16.44
C ARG A 25 -11.40 -14.35 -15.32
N ASN A 26 -10.82 -14.87 -14.24
CA ASN A 26 -11.53 -15.35 -13.06
C ASN A 26 -11.71 -14.27 -11.97
N TYR A 27 -10.84 -13.25 -11.93
CA TYR A 27 -10.77 -12.26 -10.84
C TYR A 27 -11.70 -11.06 -11.04
N GLN A 28 -12.00 -10.66 -12.29
CA GLN A 28 -12.87 -9.52 -12.61
C GLN A 28 -14.30 -9.64 -12.06
N LYS A 29 -14.75 -10.87 -11.75
CA LYS A 29 -16.11 -11.14 -11.23
C LYS A 29 -16.29 -10.81 -9.75
N GLY A 30 -15.22 -10.56 -8.98
CA GLY A 30 -15.26 -10.45 -7.52
C GLY A 30 -14.84 -9.10 -6.93
N ILE A 31 -14.40 -8.13 -7.73
CA ILE A 31 -13.94 -6.84 -7.20
C ILE A 31 -15.16 -5.99 -6.84
N LYS A 32 -15.37 -5.81 -5.53
CA LYS A 32 -16.32 -4.81 -5.03
C LYS A 32 -15.81 -3.42 -5.38
N PHE A 33 -16.68 -2.60 -5.93
CA PHE A 33 -16.39 -1.21 -6.25
C PHE A 33 -16.22 -0.34 -4.99
N SER A 34 -16.79 -0.77 -3.87
CA SER A 34 -16.69 -0.09 -2.59
C SER A 34 -16.60 -1.06 -1.42
N ASP A 35 -16.04 -0.57 -0.33
CA ASP A 35 -15.89 -1.30 0.93
C ASP A 35 -16.08 -0.35 2.12
N VAL A 36 -16.69 -0.83 3.21
CA VAL A 36 -16.87 -0.07 4.45
C VAL A 36 -15.81 -0.47 5.44
N ARG A 37 -15.09 0.51 5.95
CA ARG A 37 -14.02 0.33 6.93
C ARG A 37 -14.21 1.23 8.14
N TYR A 38 -13.54 0.89 9.21
CA TYR A 38 -13.43 1.74 10.38
C TYR A 38 -12.35 2.80 10.17
N GLY A 39 -12.51 3.95 10.83
CA GLY A 39 -11.56 5.06 10.80
C GLY A 39 -11.72 5.97 12.02
N ASN A 40 -10.90 6.98 12.05
CA ASN A 40 -10.94 8.00 13.08
C ASN A 40 -11.02 9.38 12.42
N LEU A 41 -11.95 10.21 12.84
CA LEU A 41 -12.09 11.58 12.38
C LEU A 41 -11.93 12.51 13.59
N ASN A 42 -10.80 13.22 13.68
CA ASN A 42 -10.50 14.17 14.74
C ASN A 42 -10.70 13.58 16.15
N GLY A 43 -10.18 12.37 16.39
CA GLY A 43 -10.27 11.67 17.68
C GLY A 43 -11.57 10.88 17.90
N LYS A 44 -12.53 10.96 16.98
CA LYS A 44 -13.81 10.25 17.07
C LYS A 44 -13.82 9.02 16.17
N PRO A 45 -14.26 7.85 16.68
CA PRO A 45 -14.49 6.67 15.85
C PRO A 45 -15.58 6.94 14.81
N VAL A 46 -15.29 6.59 13.57
CA VAL A 46 -16.24 6.71 12.45
C VAL A 46 -16.17 5.48 11.54
N LYS A 47 -17.18 5.32 10.69
CA LYS A 47 -17.07 4.44 9.53
C LYS A 47 -16.75 5.27 8.30
N ARG A 48 -15.99 4.70 7.38
CA ARG A 48 -15.60 5.31 6.11
C ARG A 48 -15.96 4.41 4.94
N VAL A 49 -16.31 5.00 3.81
CA VAL A 49 -16.49 4.29 2.56
C VAL A 49 -15.22 4.42 1.73
N CYS A 50 -14.69 3.28 1.28
CA CYS A 50 -13.56 3.24 0.38
C CYS A 50 -14.05 2.83 -1.01
N PHE A 51 -14.01 3.72 -1.98
CA PHE A 51 -14.29 3.44 -3.39
C PHE A 51 -13.01 2.96 -4.07
N ILE A 52 -13.14 1.89 -4.85
CA ILE A 52 -12.07 1.40 -5.72
C ILE A 52 -12.45 1.74 -7.16
N ILE A 53 -12.02 2.90 -7.60
CA ILE A 53 -12.33 3.43 -8.91
C ILE A 53 -11.58 2.61 -9.96
N LYS A 54 -12.29 2.05 -10.93
CA LYS A 54 -11.67 1.35 -12.04
C LYS A 54 -10.86 2.33 -12.88
N SER A 55 -9.61 1.99 -13.14
CA SER A 55 -8.68 2.80 -13.92
C SER A 55 -7.88 1.93 -14.89
N ARG A 56 -7.04 2.56 -15.71
CA ARG A 56 -6.10 1.84 -16.59
C ARG A 56 -5.06 1.01 -15.83
N GLY A 57 -4.90 1.24 -14.54
CA GLY A 57 -3.88 0.63 -13.70
C GLY A 57 -2.72 1.57 -13.41
N CYS A 58 -1.80 1.16 -12.52
CA CYS A 58 -0.71 2.02 -12.06
C CYS A 58 0.26 2.36 -13.19
N GLY A 59 0.45 3.67 -13.45
CA GLY A 59 1.37 4.18 -14.46
C GLY A 59 2.83 3.77 -14.20
N TRP A 60 3.24 3.55 -12.94
CA TRP A 60 4.57 3.04 -12.62
C TRP A 60 4.79 1.60 -13.13
N LEU A 61 3.78 0.74 -13.01
CA LEU A 61 3.84 -0.61 -13.56
C LEU A 61 3.75 -0.61 -15.10
N ALA A 62 2.98 0.33 -15.67
CA ALA A 62 2.80 0.44 -17.12
C ALA A 62 4.05 0.96 -17.86
N LYS A 63 4.97 1.63 -17.16
CA LYS A 63 6.28 2.04 -17.71
C LYS A 63 7.21 0.86 -18.02
N ASN A 64 6.75 -0.35 -17.72
CA ASN A 64 7.53 -1.56 -17.92
C ASN A 64 7.83 -1.78 -19.40
N SER A 65 9.07 -1.57 -19.81
CA SER A 65 9.61 -1.92 -21.13
C SER A 65 10.56 -3.11 -21.00
N ALA A 66 10.86 -3.76 -22.11
CA ALA A 66 11.82 -4.86 -22.14
C ALA A 66 13.22 -4.45 -21.59
N HIS A 67 13.52 -3.15 -21.53
CA HIS A 67 14.81 -2.61 -21.11
C HIS A 67 14.78 -1.94 -19.74
N GLU A 68 13.59 -1.55 -19.25
CA GLU A 68 13.41 -0.88 -17.94
C GLU A 68 12.21 -1.49 -17.21
N PRO A 69 12.41 -2.61 -16.50
CA PRO A 69 11.36 -3.20 -15.69
C PRO A 69 10.93 -2.24 -14.59
N ALA A 70 9.66 -1.86 -14.58
CA ALA A 70 9.08 -0.93 -13.63
C ALA A 70 8.04 -1.62 -12.73
N GLY A 71 7.50 -0.85 -11.80
CA GLY A 71 6.49 -1.33 -10.84
C GLY A 71 7.08 -1.85 -9.54
N CYS A 72 6.34 -1.61 -8.46
CA CYS A 72 6.75 -2.10 -7.14
C CYS A 72 6.72 -3.63 -7.09
N THR A 73 7.78 -4.23 -6.55
CA THR A 73 7.92 -5.70 -6.45
C THR A 73 6.82 -6.33 -5.61
N ILE A 74 6.33 -5.60 -4.61
CA ILE A 74 5.37 -6.07 -3.61
C ILE A 74 3.90 -5.99 -4.07
N CYS A 75 3.62 -5.27 -5.17
CA CYS A 75 2.26 -4.88 -5.54
C CYS A 75 1.76 -5.64 -6.76
N SER A 76 0.56 -6.20 -6.67
CA SER A 76 -0.18 -6.77 -7.79
C SER A 76 -1.54 -6.11 -8.02
N TYR A 77 -1.87 -5.05 -7.28
CA TYR A 77 -3.15 -4.33 -7.42
C TYR A 77 -3.43 -3.86 -8.84
N PRO A 78 -2.45 -3.30 -9.58
CA PRO A 78 -2.70 -2.85 -10.94
C PRO A 78 -3.12 -3.97 -11.90
N LEU A 79 -2.73 -5.22 -11.60
CA LEU A 79 -3.15 -6.39 -12.36
C LEU A 79 -4.63 -6.72 -12.18
N LYS A 80 -5.29 -6.09 -11.20
CA LYS A 80 -6.72 -6.22 -10.88
C LYS A 80 -7.57 -5.09 -11.47
N THR A 81 -6.98 -4.23 -12.29
CA THR A 81 -7.63 -3.12 -12.98
C THR A 81 -7.85 -3.43 -14.47
N ALA A 82 -8.09 -2.42 -15.29
CA ALA A 82 -8.24 -2.59 -16.74
C ALA A 82 -6.94 -2.96 -17.48
N MET A 83 -5.80 -3.07 -16.78
CA MET A 83 -4.49 -3.46 -17.31
C MET A 83 -4.06 -2.70 -18.58
N GLY A 84 -4.22 -1.37 -18.56
CA GLY A 84 -3.91 -0.51 -19.71
C GLY A 84 -5.02 -0.41 -20.75
N GLY A 85 -6.12 -1.15 -20.59
CA GLY A 85 -7.30 -1.01 -21.44
C GLY A 85 -7.94 0.38 -21.26
N GLU A 86 -8.49 0.92 -22.35
CA GLU A 86 -9.22 2.19 -22.28
C GLU A 86 -10.56 1.99 -21.57
N LEU A 87 -10.83 2.84 -20.59
CA LEU A 87 -12.12 2.97 -19.95
C LEU A 87 -12.76 4.29 -20.43
N SER A 88 -14.00 4.20 -20.89
CA SER A 88 -14.78 5.41 -21.20
C SER A 88 -14.94 6.25 -19.93
N GLU A 89 -14.67 7.56 -20.02
CA GLU A 89 -14.86 8.53 -18.93
C GLU A 89 -16.30 8.49 -18.40
N ASN A 90 -17.27 8.39 -19.32
CA ASN A 90 -18.68 8.26 -18.96
C ASN A 90 -18.93 7.00 -18.11
N HIS A 91 -18.36 5.86 -18.51
CA HIS A 91 -18.52 4.61 -17.76
C HIS A 91 -17.92 4.70 -16.34
N VAL A 92 -16.75 5.35 -16.19
CA VAL A 92 -16.15 5.56 -14.87
C VAL A 92 -17.05 6.44 -14.01
N MET A 93 -17.57 7.54 -14.56
CA MET A 93 -18.45 8.47 -13.84
C MET A 93 -19.80 7.87 -13.50
N GLU A 94 -20.42 7.12 -14.41
CA GLU A 94 -21.68 6.41 -14.16
C GLU A 94 -21.53 5.38 -13.06
N SER A 95 -20.50 4.52 -13.16
CA SER A 95 -20.19 3.53 -12.14
C SER A 95 -19.91 4.15 -10.76
N PHE A 96 -19.21 5.29 -10.73
CA PHE A 96 -18.97 6.02 -9.49
C PHE A 96 -20.26 6.59 -8.90
N ARG A 97 -21.11 7.23 -9.72
CA ARG A 97 -22.38 7.82 -9.28
C ARG A 97 -23.33 6.79 -8.72
N GLU A 98 -23.50 5.67 -9.42
CA GLU A 98 -24.34 4.57 -8.96
C GLU A 98 -23.91 4.05 -7.59
N GLU A 99 -22.61 3.84 -7.41
CA GLU A 99 -22.08 3.33 -6.15
C GLU A 99 -22.08 4.39 -5.04
N PHE A 100 -21.81 5.65 -5.38
CA PHE A 100 -21.82 6.77 -4.44
C PHE A 100 -23.22 7.00 -3.86
N CYS A 101 -24.29 6.86 -4.65
CA CYS A 101 -25.66 7.04 -4.20
C CYS A 101 -26.17 5.94 -3.22
N ARG A 102 -25.41 4.84 -3.03
CA ARG A 102 -25.81 3.76 -2.13
C ARG A 102 -25.57 4.03 -0.65
N TYR A 103 -24.84 5.09 -0.33
CA TYR A 103 -24.35 5.35 1.02
C TYR A 103 -25.02 6.58 1.64
N ASP A 104 -25.34 6.47 2.93
CA ASP A 104 -25.76 7.58 3.78
C ASP A 104 -24.51 8.22 4.43
N TYR A 105 -24.16 9.42 3.98
CA TYR A 105 -22.95 10.12 4.42
C TYR A 105 -23.08 10.80 5.79
N ASP A 106 -24.26 10.86 6.38
CA ASP A 106 -24.40 11.15 7.80
C ASP A 106 -23.76 10.07 8.65
N TYR A 107 -23.86 8.83 8.19
CA TYR A 107 -23.28 7.67 8.86
C TYR A 107 -21.84 7.39 8.41
N TYR A 108 -21.45 7.82 7.21
CA TYR A 108 -20.14 7.63 6.60
C TYR A 108 -19.47 8.96 6.23
N PRO A 109 -19.02 9.78 7.23
CA PRO A 109 -18.51 11.12 6.97
C PRO A 109 -17.11 11.16 6.33
N VAL A 110 -16.48 10.02 6.12
CA VAL A 110 -15.14 9.88 5.51
C VAL A 110 -15.23 9.04 4.25
N VAL A 111 -14.69 9.58 3.15
CA VAL A 111 -14.65 8.93 1.84
C VAL A 111 -13.21 8.74 1.40
N CYS A 112 -12.86 7.51 1.00
CA CYS A 112 -11.57 7.20 0.39
C CYS A 112 -11.79 6.93 -1.10
N LEU A 113 -10.98 7.56 -1.96
CA LEU A 113 -11.03 7.41 -3.41
C LEU A 113 -9.72 6.77 -3.87
N TYR A 114 -9.73 5.48 -4.08
CA TYR A 114 -8.59 4.68 -4.49
C TYR A 114 -8.80 4.13 -5.91
N ASN A 115 -7.71 3.91 -6.65
CA ASN A 115 -7.78 3.38 -8.02
C ASN A 115 -6.73 2.29 -8.31
N SER A 116 -6.14 1.72 -7.27
CA SER A 116 -5.02 0.76 -7.40
C SER A 116 -3.80 1.32 -8.13
N GLY A 117 -3.61 2.62 -8.03
CA GLY A 117 -2.55 3.39 -8.65
C GLY A 117 -2.44 4.78 -8.03
N SER A 118 -2.49 5.81 -8.87
CA SER A 118 -2.41 7.22 -8.46
C SER A 118 -3.64 7.97 -8.91
N PHE A 119 -4.48 8.43 -7.97
CA PHE A 119 -5.70 9.18 -8.29
C PHE A 119 -5.41 10.44 -9.12
N LEU A 120 -4.26 11.09 -8.87
CA LEU A 120 -3.84 12.32 -9.56
C LEU A 120 -3.03 12.08 -10.84
N ASN A 121 -2.94 10.86 -11.34
CA ASN A 121 -2.29 10.56 -12.61
C ASN A 121 -3.32 10.60 -13.76
N ASP A 122 -3.15 11.55 -14.69
CA ASP A 122 -4.08 11.79 -15.80
C ASP A 122 -4.09 10.64 -16.83
N ASP A 123 -3.04 9.83 -16.85
CA ASP A 123 -3.00 8.61 -17.66
C ASP A 123 -3.80 7.46 -17.02
N GLU A 124 -4.01 7.48 -15.71
CA GLU A 124 -4.79 6.47 -14.98
C GLU A 124 -6.27 6.85 -14.91
N ILE A 125 -6.55 8.10 -14.53
CA ILE A 125 -7.88 8.73 -14.50
C ILE A 125 -7.73 10.12 -15.09
N ARG A 126 -8.43 10.44 -16.17
CA ARG A 126 -8.37 11.78 -16.80
C ARG A 126 -8.69 12.88 -15.79
N GLU A 127 -7.98 14.03 -15.87
CA GLU A 127 -8.13 15.14 -14.92
C GLU A 127 -9.59 15.59 -14.78
N ASN A 128 -10.32 15.72 -15.88
CA ASN A 128 -11.74 16.09 -15.85
C ASN A 128 -12.60 15.12 -15.04
N VAL A 129 -12.30 13.81 -15.09
CA VAL A 129 -12.97 12.77 -14.29
C VAL A 129 -12.58 12.87 -12.82
N GLN A 130 -11.29 13.09 -12.52
CA GLN A 130 -10.82 13.32 -11.14
C GLN A 130 -11.58 14.49 -10.51
N LEU A 131 -11.62 15.63 -11.20
CA LEU A 131 -12.28 16.85 -10.72
C LEU A 131 -13.80 16.65 -10.59
N SER A 132 -14.46 16.00 -11.54
CA SER A 132 -15.90 15.71 -11.48
C SER A 132 -16.26 14.79 -10.32
N ILE A 133 -15.43 13.79 -9.99
CA ILE A 133 -15.60 12.93 -8.80
C ILE A 133 -15.48 13.78 -7.53
N LEU A 134 -14.46 14.64 -7.45
CA LEU A 134 -14.25 15.52 -6.29
C LEU A 134 -15.37 16.55 -6.13
N GLU A 135 -15.90 17.11 -7.21
CA GLU A 135 -17.06 18.00 -7.20
C GLU A 135 -18.32 17.32 -6.63
N GLN A 136 -18.59 16.09 -7.10
CA GLN A 136 -19.72 15.31 -6.58
C GLN A 136 -19.59 15.03 -5.08
N VAL A 137 -18.39 14.68 -4.63
CA VAL A 137 -18.10 14.46 -3.20
C VAL A 137 -18.20 15.78 -2.42
N ALA A 138 -17.72 16.90 -2.99
CA ALA A 138 -17.74 18.21 -2.37
C ALA A 138 -19.17 18.75 -2.14
N GLN A 139 -20.10 18.48 -3.05
CA GLN A 139 -21.49 18.88 -2.94
C GLN A 139 -22.23 18.22 -1.77
N ASN A 140 -21.76 17.07 -1.30
CA ASN A 140 -22.37 16.41 -0.15
C ASN A 140 -21.91 17.04 1.17
N LYS A 141 -22.80 17.76 1.87
CA LYS A 141 -22.49 18.49 3.11
C LYS A 141 -22.10 17.61 4.31
N HIS A 142 -22.47 16.32 4.27
CA HIS A 142 -22.23 15.35 5.35
C HIS A 142 -20.82 14.74 5.28
N ILE A 143 -20.21 14.70 4.09
CA ILE A 143 -18.82 14.30 3.93
C ILE A 143 -17.90 15.37 4.52
N LYS A 144 -17.07 14.99 5.47
CA LYS A 144 -16.16 15.88 6.21
C LYS A 144 -14.71 15.69 5.78
N GLN A 145 -14.32 14.47 5.41
CA GLN A 145 -12.95 14.14 5.07
C GLN A 145 -12.89 13.26 3.83
N ILE A 146 -11.95 13.56 2.96
CA ILE A 146 -11.66 12.82 1.74
C ILE A 146 -10.21 12.32 1.82
N ILE A 147 -9.97 11.08 1.40
CA ILE A 147 -8.63 10.49 1.33
C ILE A 147 -8.39 10.01 -0.09
N ILE A 148 -7.31 10.46 -0.71
CA ILE A 148 -6.83 9.97 -2.01
C ILE A 148 -5.40 9.46 -1.89
N GLU A 149 -4.97 8.68 -2.86
CA GLU A 149 -3.59 8.18 -2.96
C GLU A 149 -2.96 8.65 -4.26
N SER A 150 -1.71 9.08 -4.21
CA SER A 150 -0.94 9.39 -5.39
C SER A 150 0.54 9.19 -5.18
N ARG A 151 1.24 8.81 -6.25
CA ARG A 151 2.69 8.89 -6.29
C ARG A 151 3.12 10.36 -6.38
N ALA A 152 4.29 10.65 -5.84
CA ALA A 152 4.81 12.00 -5.69
C ALA A 152 4.99 12.75 -7.04
N GLU A 153 5.27 12.02 -8.12
CA GLU A 153 5.49 12.62 -9.44
C GLU A 153 4.25 13.20 -10.10
N TYR A 154 3.05 12.81 -9.65
CA TYR A 154 1.77 13.30 -10.19
C TYR A 154 1.12 14.39 -9.34
N ILE A 155 1.83 14.88 -8.33
CA ILE A 155 1.38 15.95 -7.44
C ILE A 155 2.11 17.24 -7.83
N ASP A 156 1.37 18.24 -8.29
CA ASP A 156 1.84 19.58 -8.63
C ASP A 156 0.94 20.67 -8.05
N GLU A 157 1.46 21.90 -8.04
CA GLU A 157 0.80 23.04 -7.39
C GLU A 157 -0.47 23.48 -8.12
N GLU A 158 -0.51 23.40 -9.45
CA GLU A 158 -1.68 23.76 -10.24
C GLU A 158 -2.85 22.84 -9.93
N LYS A 159 -2.60 21.53 -9.95
CA LYS A 159 -3.59 20.50 -9.64
C LYS A 159 -4.14 20.64 -8.21
N LEU A 160 -3.25 20.85 -7.22
CA LEU A 160 -3.68 21.09 -5.85
C LEU A 160 -4.52 22.36 -5.71
N GLY A 161 -4.17 23.42 -6.43
CA GLY A 161 -4.93 24.66 -6.45
C GLY A 161 -6.34 24.50 -7.04
N LYS A 162 -6.50 23.73 -8.13
CA LYS A 162 -7.81 23.37 -8.70
C LYS A 162 -8.65 22.59 -7.69
N ILE A 163 -8.06 21.58 -7.07
CA ILE A 163 -8.74 20.73 -6.06
C ILE A 163 -9.16 21.57 -4.85
N LYS A 164 -8.32 22.50 -4.38
CA LYS A 164 -8.66 23.37 -3.25
C LYS A 164 -9.86 24.26 -3.54
N LYS A 165 -9.99 24.77 -4.77
CA LYS A 165 -11.16 25.55 -5.17
C LYS A 165 -12.45 24.73 -5.15
N ILE A 166 -12.39 23.47 -5.60
CA ILE A 166 -13.53 22.54 -5.60
C ILE A 166 -13.96 22.16 -4.18
N LEU A 167 -13.00 21.77 -3.34
CA LEU A 167 -13.29 21.23 -2.03
C LEU A 167 -13.60 22.28 -0.95
N GLY A 168 -13.19 23.54 -1.16
CA GLY A 168 -13.39 24.61 -0.16
C GLY A 168 -12.77 24.24 1.17
N ASP A 169 -13.62 24.16 2.21
CA ASP A 169 -13.19 23.86 3.59
C ASP A 169 -13.19 22.36 3.94
N LYS A 170 -13.54 21.49 3.01
CA LYS A 170 -13.48 20.04 3.25
C LYS A 170 -12.03 19.59 3.43
N GLU A 171 -11.83 18.70 4.38
CA GLU A 171 -10.52 18.14 4.64
C GLU A 171 -10.15 17.11 3.57
N LEU A 172 -9.03 17.34 2.88
CA LEU A 172 -8.40 16.34 2.01
C LEU A 172 -7.11 15.83 2.64
N ILE A 173 -6.94 14.51 2.61
CA ILE A 173 -5.71 13.83 2.97
C ILE A 173 -5.16 13.17 1.70
N ILE A 174 -3.89 13.45 1.39
CA ILE A 174 -3.20 12.84 0.25
C ILE A 174 -2.17 11.84 0.76
N GLY A 175 -2.38 10.57 0.45
CA GLY A 175 -1.51 9.46 0.78
C GLY A 175 -0.36 9.32 -0.21
N ILE A 176 0.88 9.28 0.29
CA ILE A 176 2.11 9.16 -0.49
C ILE A 176 2.88 7.96 0.05
N GLY A 177 3.19 6.99 -0.81
CA GLY A 177 3.98 5.83 -0.44
C GLY A 177 5.47 6.14 -0.42
N LEU A 178 6.08 6.28 0.76
CA LEU A 178 7.52 6.26 0.97
C LEU A 178 8.03 4.82 1.08
N GLU A 179 7.28 3.97 1.76
CA GLU A 179 7.51 2.56 2.07
C GLU A 179 8.67 2.34 3.05
N SER A 180 9.87 2.84 2.74
CA SER A 180 11.06 2.80 3.59
C SER A 180 11.90 4.07 3.42
N ALA A 181 12.46 4.58 4.51
CA ALA A 181 13.44 5.65 4.49
C ALA A 181 14.86 5.16 4.13
N ASP A 182 15.10 3.86 4.18
CA ASP A 182 16.34 3.27 3.67
C ASP A 182 16.29 3.20 2.14
N ASP A 183 17.25 3.86 1.49
CA ASP A 183 17.31 3.97 0.02
C ASP A 183 17.51 2.59 -0.63
N TYR A 184 18.28 1.69 0.01
CA TYR A 184 18.55 0.37 -0.53
C TYR A 184 17.29 -0.51 -0.46
N ILE A 185 16.64 -0.57 0.69
CA ILE A 185 15.39 -1.31 0.87
C ILE A 185 14.32 -0.74 -0.08
N ARG A 186 14.17 0.59 -0.14
CA ARG A 186 13.16 1.22 -0.99
C ARG A 186 13.36 0.94 -2.47
N GLU A 187 14.62 1.00 -2.96
CA GLU A 187 14.91 0.91 -4.39
C GLU A 187 15.28 -0.50 -4.85
N VAL A 188 15.86 -1.34 -4.00
CA VAL A 188 16.23 -2.72 -4.38
C VAL A 188 15.14 -3.72 -4.02
N CYS A 189 14.67 -3.71 -2.76
CA CYS A 189 13.66 -4.68 -2.33
C CYS A 189 12.27 -4.36 -2.87
N ILE A 190 11.92 -3.06 -2.99
CA ILE A 190 10.56 -2.62 -3.35
C ILE A 190 10.48 -2.10 -4.79
N ASN A 191 11.55 -1.55 -5.34
CA ASN A 191 11.56 -0.84 -6.63
C ASN A 191 10.54 0.31 -6.67
N LYS A 192 10.60 1.17 -5.66
CA LYS A 192 9.62 2.26 -5.50
C LYS A 192 9.79 3.36 -6.55
N GLY A 193 11.02 3.63 -6.99
CA GLY A 193 11.34 4.73 -7.92
C GLY A 193 10.98 6.10 -7.32
N LEU A 194 11.34 6.34 -6.08
CA LEU A 194 11.08 7.60 -5.36
C LEU A 194 12.31 8.00 -4.54
N THR A 195 12.86 9.19 -4.82
CA THR A 195 13.94 9.75 -3.99
C THR A 195 13.40 10.45 -2.75
N LYS A 196 14.21 10.52 -1.69
CA LYS A 196 13.87 11.28 -0.47
C LYS A 196 13.58 12.74 -0.75
N ASN A 197 14.41 13.38 -1.58
CA ASN A 197 14.22 14.80 -1.93
C ASN A 197 12.87 15.04 -2.59
N LYS A 198 12.49 14.19 -3.58
CA LYS A 198 11.17 14.29 -4.23
C LYS A 198 10.04 14.05 -3.24
N TYR A 199 10.19 13.11 -2.30
CA TYR A 199 9.22 12.87 -1.25
C TYR A 199 9.05 14.10 -0.34
N GLU A 200 10.15 14.69 0.16
CA GLU A 200 10.12 15.86 1.05
C GLU A 200 9.52 17.08 0.35
N ASP A 201 9.95 17.35 -0.92
CA ASP A 201 9.36 18.42 -1.73
C ASP A 201 7.87 18.27 -1.89
N THR A 202 7.42 17.04 -2.15
CA THR A 202 6.00 16.72 -2.30
C THR A 202 5.24 16.91 -0.99
N LEU A 203 5.80 16.50 0.16
CA LEU A 203 5.18 16.75 1.46
C LEU A 203 5.03 18.24 1.74
N ARG A 204 6.09 19.03 1.48
CA ARG A 204 6.04 20.49 1.64
C ARG A 204 4.94 21.10 0.78
N LEU A 205 4.82 20.66 -0.47
CA LEU A 205 3.80 21.13 -1.40
C LEU A 205 2.39 20.74 -0.93
N VAL A 206 2.16 19.46 -0.61
CA VAL A 206 0.85 18.99 -0.13
C VAL A 206 0.43 19.73 1.14
N ASN A 207 1.33 19.92 2.09
CA ASN A 207 1.03 20.56 3.38
C ASN A 207 0.71 22.07 3.28
N LYS A 208 0.97 22.74 2.14
CA LYS A 208 0.48 24.10 1.87
C LYS A 208 -1.04 24.14 1.65
N TYR A 209 -1.64 23.07 1.14
CA TYR A 209 -3.03 23.02 0.71
C TYR A 209 -3.88 22.07 1.54
N PHE A 210 -3.32 20.91 1.94
CA PHE A 210 -4.02 19.77 2.50
C PHE A 210 -3.20 19.06 3.57
N LYS A 211 -3.69 17.93 4.09
CA LYS A 211 -2.91 17.07 4.99
C LYS A 211 -2.23 15.95 4.21
N SER A 212 -1.01 15.62 4.60
CA SER A 212 -0.27 14.49 4.05
C SER A 212 -0.42 13.24 4.93
N LEU A 213 -0.52 12.08 4.29
CA LEU A 213 -0.42 10.75 4.87
C LEU A 213 0.76 10.03 4.22
N THR A 214 1.62 9.40 5.01
CA THR A 214 2.73 8.60 4.49
C THR A 214 2.49 7.12 4.74
N TYR A 215 2.59 6.31 3.69
CA TYR A 215 2.60 4.85 3.81
C TYR A 215 4.02 4.36 4.07
N ILE A 216 4.16 3.53 5.11
CA ILE A 216 5.39 2.83 5.48
C ILE A 216 5.13 1.34 5.45
N LEU A 217 5.97 0.58 4.77
CA LEU A 217 5.81 -0.86 4.58
C LEU A 217 6.59 -1.64 5.64
N LEU A 218 5.88 -2.42 6.44
CA LEU A 218 6.52 -3.36 7.38
C LEU A 218 6.91 -4.65 6.65
N LYS A 219 8.16 -5.01 6.73
CA LYS A 219 8.75 -6.23 6.19
C LYS A 219 8.66 -6.35 4.65
N PRO A 220 9.34 -5.45 3.91
CA PRO A 220 9.63 -5.70 2.50
C PRO A 220 10.35 -7.05 2.28
N PRO A 221 10.39 -7.56 1.04
CA PRO A 221 11.17 -8.75 0.70
C PRO A 221 12.65 -8.68 1.14
N PHE A 222 13.26 -9.83 1.36
CA PHE A 222 14.69 -10.04 1.59
C PHE A 222 15.27 -9.56 2.92
N ILE A 223 14.45 -9.03 3.82
CA ILE A 223 14.89 -8.63 5.17
C ILE A 223 14.27 -9.51 6.25
N ASN A 224 15.01 -9.72 7.34
CA ASN A 224 14.53 -10.46 8.51
C ASN A 224 13.54 -9.63 9.36
N GLU A 225 12.93 -10.24 10.36
CA GLU A 225 11.90 -9.58 11.19
C GLU A 225 12.47 -8.41 12.01
N TYR A 226 13.69 -8.55 12.54
CA TYR A 226 14.35 -7.50 13.30
C TYR A 226 14.68 -6.27 12.45
N THR A 227 15.21 -6.49 11.23
CA THR A 227 15.45 -5.43 10.26
C THR A 227 14.16 -4.74 9.87
N ALA A 228 13.10 -5.51 9.64
CA ALA A 228 11.79 -4.98 9.26
C ALA A 228 11.19 -4.03 10.31
N VAL A 229 11.22 -4.42 11.58
CA VAL A 229 10.77 -3.55 12.68
C VAL A 229 11.65 -2.31 12.80
N THR A 230 12.98 -2.49 12.72
CA THR A 230 13.93 -1.38 12.86
C THR A 230 13.81 -0.37 11.70
N ASP A 231 13.68 -0.86 10.47
CA ASP A 231 13.47 0.00 9.29
C ASP A 231 12.15 0.76 9.38
N SER A 232 11.06 0.07 9.75
CA SER A 232 9.75 0.73 9.92
C SER A 232 9.79 1.84 10.97
N VAL A 233 10.44 1.60 12.12
CA VAL A 233 10.62 2.61 13.18
C VAL A 233 11.42 3.81 12.65
N ARG A 234 12.56 3.59 11.98
CA ARG A 234 13.38 4.65 11.38
C ARG A 234 12.60 5.42 10.32
N SER A 235 11.84 4.71 9.50
CA SER A 235 11.05 5.30 8.41
C SER A 235 9.90 6.16 8.93
N ILE A 236 9.23 5.76 10.02
CA ILE A 236 8.18 6.55 10.67
C ILE A 236 8.79 7.82 11.29
N HIS A 237 9.92 7.70 12.00
CA HIS A 237 10.65 8.86 12.51
C HIS A 237 10.99 9.85 11.39
N TYR A 238 11.58 9.34 10.31
CA TYR A 238 11.93 10.15 9.16
C TYR A 238 10.70 10.85 8.54
N ALA A 239 9.60 10.13 8.36
CA ALA A 239 8.38 10.69 7.78
C ALA A 239 7.81 11.85 8.62
N PHE A 240 7.74 11.70 9.94
CA PHE A 240 7.28 12.79 10.82
C PHE A 240 8.27 13.96 10.85
N THR A 241 9.58 13.70 10.85
CA THR A 241 10.62 14.75 10.75
C THR A 241 10.52 15.52 9.44
N ALA A 242 10.22 14.83 8.32
CA ALA A 242 9.98 15.45 7.03
C ALA A 242 8.67 16.24 6.94
N GLY A 243 7.79 16.13 7.93
CA GLY A 243 6.57 16.94 8.07
C GLY A 243 5.28 16.23 7.68
N THR A 244 5.25 14.90 7.55
CA THR A 244 3.99 14.16 7.36
C THR A 244 3.04 14.43 8.52
N ARG A 245 1.73 14.49 8.23
CA ARG A 245 0.69 14.71 9.26
C ARG A 245 0.18 13.41 9.86
N LEU A 246 0.22 12.34 9.07
CA LEU A 246 -0.23 11.01 9.47
C LEU A 246 0.70 9.97 8.86
N VAL A 247 0.75 8.79 9.48
CA VAL A 247 1.42 7.61 8.93
C VAL A 247 0.41 6.47 8.87
N SER A 248 0.47 5.66 7.82
CA SER A 248 -0.15 4.34 7.76
C SER A 248 0.95 3.30 7.70
N LEU A 249 1.04 2.47 8.73
CA LEU A 249 1.95 1.32 8.77
C LEU A 249 1.28 0.15 8.07
N GLU A 250 1.76 -0.17 6.87
CA GLU A 250 1.20 -1.24 6.03
C GLU A 250 1.99 -2.53 6.21
N ALA A 251 1.36 -3.56 6.74
CA ALA A 251 1.99 -4.88 6.80
C ALA A 251 2.08 -5.48 5.38
N CYS A 252 3.30 -5.84 4.95
CA CYS A 252 3.49 -6.44 3.64
C CYS A 252 2.75 -7.77 3.55
N ASN A 253 1.68 -7.78 2.77
CA ASN A 253 0.91 -8.99 2.51
C ASN A 253 1.40 -9.69 1.23
N ILE A 254 1.05 -10.97 1.11
CA ILE A 254 1.39 -11.78 -0.05
C ILE A 254 0.21 -11.75 -1.01
N GLN A 255 0.40 -11.06 -2.13
CA GLN A 255 -0.56 -10.99 -3.22
C GLN A 255 -0.09 -11.88 -4.36
N ASP A 256 -1.01 -12.57 -5.03
CA ASP A 256 -0.67 -13.37 -6.19
C ASP A 256 0.08 -12.53 -7.23
N PHE A 257 1.09 -13.11 -7.86
CA PHE A 257 1.98 -12.50 -8.87
C PHE A 257 2.88 -11.35 -8.34
N SER A 258 2.93 -11.10 -7.03
CA SER A 258 3.92 -10.21 -6.43
C SER A 258 5.21 -10.96 -6.12
N LEU A 259 6.32 -10.24 -5.87
CA LEU A 259 7.56 -10.87 -5.45
C LEU A 259 7.42 -11.67 -4.14
N PRO A 260 6.72 -11.17 -3.09
CA PRO A 260 6.40 -11.97 -1.91
C PRO A 260 5.73 -13.32 -2.21
N PHE A 261 4.90 -13.41 -3.24
CA PHE A 261 4.26 -14.64 -3.66
C PHE A 261 5.28 -15.68 -4.18
N TYR A 262 6.22 -15.27 -5.01
CA TYR A 262 7.25 -16.18 -5.52
C TYR A 262 8.24 -16.57 -4.44
N LEU A 263 8.57 -15.66 -3.54
CA LEU A 263 9.41 -15.92 -2.38
C LEU A 263 8.74 -16.89 -1.39
N GLU A 264 7.44 -16.76 -1.13
CA GLU A 264 6.68 -17.71 -0.30
C GLU A 264 6.72 -19.11 -0.93
N LYS A 265 6.44 -19.22 -2.23
CA LYS A 265 6.52 -20.49 -2.96
C LYS A 265 7.91 -21.12 -2.95
N ALA A 266 8.96 -20.31 -2.90
CA ALA A 266 10.35 -20.76 -2.77
C ALA A 266 10.75 -21.06 -1.32
N GLY A 267 9.88 -20.85 -0.33
CA GLY A 267 10.19 -21.03 1.10
C GLY A 267 11.14 -19.95 1.65
N CYS A 268 11.22 -18.77 1.00
CA CYS A 268 12.13 -17.68 1.34
C CYS A 268 11.44 -16.50 2.02
N TYR A 269 10.12 -16.52 2.20
CA TYR A 269 9.37 -15.42 2.78
C TYR A 269 8.10 -15.89 3.48
N ARG A 270 7.76 -15.21 4.56
CA ARG A 270 6.43 -15.21 5.20
C ARG A 270 5.99 -13.78 5.48
N ALA A 271 4.69 -13.54 5.46
CA ALA A 271 4.13 -12.26 5.88
C ALA A 271 4.57 -11.88 7.32
N PRO A 272 4.61 -10.58 7.66
CA PRO A 272 5.07 -10.11 8.97
C PRO A 272 4.29 -10.75 10.12
N TRP A 273 4.93 -10.79 11.28
CA TRP A 273 4.24 -11.11 12.52
C TRP A 273 3.34 -9.95 12.97
N LEU A 274 2.15 -10.24 13.52
CA LEU A 274 1.31 -9.23 14.16
C LEU A 274 2.02 -8.59 15.36
N TRP A 275 2.94 -9.31 16.01
CA TRP A 275 3.80 -8.78 17.07
C TRP A 275 4.69 -7.65 16.59
N SER A 276 5.20 -7.73 15.37
CA SER A 276 6.03 -6.68 14.77
C SER A 276 5.25 -5.38 14.55
N ILE A 277 3.97 -5.48 14.15
CA ILE A 277 3.10 -4.31 14.04
C ILE A 277 2.95 -3.63 15.41
N ILE A 278 2.64 -4.42 16.46
CA ILE A 278 2.46 -3.91 17.82
C ILE A 278 3.74 -3.25 18.33
N GLU A 279 4.89 -3.87 18.09
CA GLU A 279 6.19 -3.33 18.49
C GLU A 279 6.51 -1.99 17.82
N VAL A 280 6.26 -1.86 16.52
CA VAL A 280 6.46 -0.60 15.79
C VAL A 280 5.55 0.49 16.33
N ILE A 281 4.27 0.19 16.57
CA ILE A 281 3.33 1.16 17.16
C ILE A 281 3.79 1.57 18.55
N ASP A 282 4.20 0.64 19.40
CA ASP A 282 4.64 0.98 20.76
C ASP A 282 5.85 1.93 20.77
N ARG A 283 6.82 1.68 19.86
CA ARG A 283 8.00 2.53 19.71
C ARG A 283 7.72 3.92 19.13
N CYS A 284 6.72 4.03 18.24
CA CYS A 284 6.51 5.24 17.43
C CYS A 284 5.27 6.06 17.83
N PHE A 285 4.39 5.55 18.69
CA PHE A 285 3.11 6.16 19.03
C PHE A 285 3.23 7.63 19.49
N HIS A 286 4.32 7.97 20.15
CA HIS A 286 4.59 9.32 20.67
C HIS A 286 4.90 10.37 19.59
N LEU A 287 5.19 9.95 18.36
CA LEU A 287 5.58 10.82 17.25
C LEU A 287 4.38 11.49 16.57
N GLY A 288 3.22 10.82 16.57
CA GLY A 288 2.01 11.32 15.94
C GLY A 288 1.01 10.22 15.61
N PRO A 289 -0.06 10.55 14.87
CA PRO A 289 -1.09 9.57 14.50
C PRO A 289 -0.54 8.53 13.54
N ILE A 290 -0.60 7.24 13.92
CA ILE A 290 -0.18 6.11 13.09
C ILE A 290 -1.35 5.13 12.96
N PHE A 291 -1.88 4.94 11.76
CA PHE A 291 -2.85 3.90 11.46
C PHE A 291 -2.15 2.58 11.15
N ILE A 292 -2.82 1.48 11.43
CA ILE A 292 -2.38 0.14 11.07
C ILE A 292 -3.16 -0.29 9.83
N GLY A 293 -2.47 -0.59 8.74
CA GLY A 293 -3.02 -1.13 7.50
C GLY A 293 -2.44 -2.49 7.14
N GLY A 294 -2.82 -3.02 5.99
CA GLY A 294 -2.25 -4.24 5.43
C GLY A 294 -2.65 -5.56 6.11
N PHE A 295 -3.41 -5.55 7.20
CA PHE A 295 -3.81 -6.78 7.90
C PHE A 295 -5.24 -7.25 7.58
N LYS A 296 -6.12 -6.34 7.14
CA LYS A 296 -7.45 -6.64 6.60
C LYS A 296 -7.64 -5.89 5.29
N ILE A 297 -7.65 -6.58 4.17
CA ILE A 297 -7.71 -6.00 2.83
C ILE A 297 -8.79 -6.70 2.02
N THR A 298 -9.48 -5.94 1.18
CA THR A 298 -10.43 -6.46 0.21
C THR A 298 -9.94 -6.08 -1.20
N PRO A 299 -9.82 -7.03 -2.13
CA PRO A 299 -9.98 -8.47 -1.95
C PRO A 299 -8.90 -9.08 -1.05
N LEU A 300 -9.23 -10.21 -0.42
CA LEU A 300 -8.30 -10.87 0.50
C LEU A 300 -6.99 -11.21 -0.22
N PRO A 301 -5.82 -10.92 0.39
CA PRO A 301 -4.54 -11.39 -0.11
C PRO A 301 -4.40 -12.90 0.13
N ARG A 302 -3.45 -13.52 -0.53
CA ARG A 302 -3.10 -14.92 -0.30
C ARG A 302 -2.69 -15.17 1.17
N SER A 303 -1.89 -14.27 1.70
CA SER A 303 -1.51 -14.27 3.11
C SER A 303 -1.34 -12.83 3.60
N ALA A 304 -1.88 -12.53 4.78
CA ALA A 304 -1.68 -11.28 5.49
C ALA A 304 -0.76 -11.50 6.71
N ALA A 305 -0.41 -10.44 7.41
CA ALA A 305 0.31 -10.54 8.68
C ALA A 305 -0.41 -11.49 9.64
N HIS A 306 0.32 -12.43 10.23
CA HIS A 306 -0.22 -13.45 11.12
C HIS A 306 0.82 -13.92 12.15
N ASN A 307 0.34 -14.53 13.20
CA ASN A 307 1.17 -15.17 14.22
C ASN A 307 1.07 -16.72 14.13
N CYS A 308 0.50 -17.36 15.13
CA CYS A 308 0.38 -18.81 15.22
C CYS A 308 -0.99 -19.37 14.81
N GLY A 309 -1.88 -18.54 14.28
CA GLY A 309 -3.25 -18.87 13.98
C GLY A 309 -4.20 -18.77 15.18
N LYS A 310 -3.78 -19.18 16.38
CA LYS A 310 -4.64 -19.20 17.58
C LYS A 310 -4.97 -17.81 18.14
N CYS A 311 -4.07 -16.84 18.01
CA CYS A 311 -4.26 -15.49 18.55
C CYS A 311 -4.62 -14.45 17.49
N ASP A 312 -4.58 -14.77 16.22
CA ASP A 312 -4.63 -13.83 15.12
C ASP A 312 -5.95 -13.03 15.08
N ALA A 313 -7.08 -13.71 15.18
CA ALA A 313 -8.38 -13.05 15.19
C ALA A 313 -8.51 -12.03 16.34
N ARG A 314 -8.05 -12.40 17.55
CA ARG A 314 -8.08 -11.49 18.70
C ARG A 314 -7.14 -10.30 18.52
N LEU A 315 -5.95 -10.51 17.97
CA LEU A 315 -4.98 -9.44 17.77
C LEU A 315 -5.42 -8.48 16.66
N THR A 316 -6.01 -9.01 15.57
CA THR A 316 -6.57 -8.15 14.52
C THR A 316 -7.77 -7.34 15.01
N ASP A 317 -8.59 -7.86 15.92
CA ASP A 317 -9.65 -7.09 16.59
C ASP A 317 -9.08 -5.94 17.45
N LEU A 318 -8.00 -6.21 18.20
CA LEU A 318 -7.31 -5.15 18.96
C LEU A 318 -6.75 -4.06 18.03
N MET A 319 -6.22 -4.42 16.87
CA MET A 319 -5.72 -3.46 15.86
C MET A 319 -6.86 -2.63 15.25
N ASP A 320 -8.00 -3.25 14.94
CA ASP A 320 -9.20 -2.50 14.49
C ASP A 320 -9.64 -1.50 15.56
N ARG A 321 -9.69 -1.92 16.81
CA ARG A 321 -10.05 -1.03 17.93
C ARG A 321 -9.01 0.05 18.16
N TYR A 322 -7.72 -0.26 17.99
CA TYR A 322 -6.67 0.75 18.01
C TYR A 322 -6.90 1.81 16.92
N ASN A 323 -7.17 1.40 15.69
CA ASN A 323 -7.45 2.32 14.58
C ASN A 323 -8.69 3.20 14.82
N LEU A 324 -9.68 2.71 15.57
CA LEU A 324 -10.87 3.47 15.94
C LEU A 324 -10.56 4.54 16.98
N PHE A 325 -9.83 4.18 18.04
CA PHE A 325 -9.66 5.02 19.21
C PHE A 325 -8.28 5.70 19.27
N MET A 326 -7.33 5.28 18.44
CA MET A 326 -5.93 5.74 18.43
C MET A 326 -5.31 5.68 19.84
N ASP A 327 -5.60 4.62 20.58
CA ASP A 327 -5.14 4.40 21.96
C ASP A 327 -4.27 3.13 22.04
N LYS A 328 -2.96 3.29 22.23
CA LYS A 328 -2.01 2.17 22.31
C LYS A 328 -2.26 1.22 23.48
N ARG A 329 -2.96 1.67 24.55
CA ARG A 329 -3.33 0.81 25.69
C ARG A 329 -4.22 -0.36 25.26
N ILE A 330 -4.90 -0.24 24.13
CA ILE A 330 -5.69 -1.33 23.55
C ILE A 330 -4.76 -2.45 23.13
N LEU A 331 -3.63 -2.14 22.49
CA LEU A 331 -2.65 -3.12 22.04
C LEU A 331 -1.87 -3.76 23.19
N ALA A 332 -1.73 -3.09 24.32
CA ALA A 332 -1.11 -3.66 25.53
C ALA A 332 -1.86 -4.90 26.09
N LYS A 333 -3.13 -5.11 25.67
CA LYS A 333 -3.91 -6.32 26.00
C LYS A 333 -3.54 -7.55 25.15
N ALA A 334 -2.64 -7.40 24.18
CA ALA A 334 -2.15 -8.49 23.35
C ALA A 334 -1.30 -9.47 24.18
N GLY A 335 -1.50 -10.76 23.96
CA GLY A 335 -0.70 -11.79 24.62
C GLY A 335 -0.93 -13.17 23.99
N CYS A 336 0.13 -13.93 23.79
CA CYS A 336 0.10 -15.33 23.35
C CYS A 336 1.50 -15.94 23.55
N ARG A 337 1.58 -17.25 23.78
CA ARG A 337 2.87 -17.96 23.94
C ARG A 337 3.77 -17.84 22.70
N CYS A 338 3.20 -17.72 21.51
CA CYS A 338 3.97 -17.54 20.27
C CYS A 338 4.80 -16.24 20.22
N LYS A 339 4.59 -15.33 21.18
CA LYS A 339 5.44 -14.14 21.31
C LYS A 339 6.90 -14.51 21.58
N MET A 340 7.15 -15.61 22.28
CA MET A 340 8.50 -16.10 22.55
C MET A 340 9.25 -16.50 21.26
N GLU A 341 8.55 -17.07 20.28
CA GLU A 341 9.11 -17.40 18.96
C GLU A 341 9.51 -16.12 18.23
N TRP A 342 8.60 -15.13 18.21
CA TRP A 342 8.86 -13.82 17.62
C TRP A 342 10.03 -13.11 18.34
N GLU A 343 10.08 -13.14 19.67
CA GLU A 343 11.18 -12.55 20.46
C GLU A 343 12.54 -13.19 20.13
N THR A 344 12.55 -14.45 19.72
CA THR A 344 13.77 -15.10 19.23
C THR A 344 14.23 -14.50 17.91
N LEU A 345 13.31 -14.25 16.97
CA LEU A 345 13.62 -13.58 15.71
C LEU A 345 14.10 -12.12 15.90
N MET A 346 13.63 -11.48 16.97
CA MET A 346 14.06 -10.12 17.32
C MET A 346 15.47 -10.04 17.92
N LYS A 347 16.15 -11.18 18.14
CA LYS A 347 17.57 -11.26 18.54
C LYS A 347 18.52 -11.31 17.34
N ASP A 348 18.00 -11.41 16.12
CA ASP A 348 18.80 -11.35 14.91
C ASP A 348 19.55 -10.04 14.77
N LYS A 349 20.57 -10.03 13.91
CA LYS A 349 21.27 -8.81 13.50
C LYS A 349 20.50 -8.09 12.38
N LEU A 350 20.75 -6.79 12.22
CA LEU A 350 20.30 -6.04 11.05
C LEU A 350 20.89 -6.63 9.78
N ASN A 351 20.06 -6.78 8.75
CA ASN A 351 20.57 -7.09 7.43
C ASN A 351 21.40 -5.92 6.87
N SER A 352 22.61 -6.22 6.44
CA SER A 352 23.42 -5.31 5.62
C SER A 352 22.94 -5.37 4.16
N LYS A 353 23.52 -4.50 3.31
CA LYS A 353 23.26 -4.58 1.87
C LYS A 353 23.73 -5.90 1.28
N GLU A 354 24.87 -6.39 1.75
CA GLU A 354 25.46 -7.66 1.33
C GLU A 354 24.56 -8.84 1.74
N ASP A 355 23.96 -8.81 2.93
CA ASP A 355 22.98 -9.84 3.36
C ASP A 355 21.75 -9.83 2.45
N ILE A 356 21.25 -8.64 2.07
CA ILE A 356 20.11 -8.49 1.14
C ILE A 356 20.48 -9.05 -0.24
N ASP A 357 21.65 -8.71 -0.77
CA ASP A 357 22.14 -9.21 -2.06
C ASP A 357 22.30 -10.73 -2.07
N GLN A 358 22.83 -11.31 -0.98
CA GLN A 358 22.91 -12.77 -0.81
C GLN A 358 21.52 -13.41 -0.82
N ASN A 359 20.52 -12.81 -0.13
CA ASN A 359 19.16 -13.30 -0.13
C ASN A 359 18.50 -13.22 -1.52
N ILE A 360 18.79 -12.17 -2.29
CA ILE A 360 18.32 -12.04 -3.69
C ILE A 360 18.96 -13.13 -4.56
N GLY A 361 20.28 -13.30 -4.49
CA GLY A 361 21.01 -14.32 -5.24
C GLY A 361 20.48 -15.73 -4.96
N ALA A 362 20.37 -16.09 -3.67
CA ALA A 362 19.83 -17.38 -3.25
C ALA A 362 18.38 -17.62 -3.72
N PHE A 363 17.56 -16.57 -3.75
CA PHE A 363 16.22 -16.67 -4.33
C PHE A 363 16.26 -16.91 -5.82
N LEU A 364 17.07 -16.16 -6.58
CA LEU A 364 17.15 -16.30 -8.05
C LEU A 364 17.63 -17.70 -8.47
N GLU A 365 18.61 -18.28 -7.75
CA GLU A 365 19.06 -19.65 -7.96
C GLU A 365 17.91 -20.67 -7.74
N ARG A 366 17.16 -20.55 -6.63
CA ARG A 366 15.99 -21.39 -6.36
C ARG A 366 14.89 -21.19 -7.41
N ALA A 367 14.65 -19.96 -7.79
CA ALA A 367 13.63 -19.58 -8.75
C ALA A 367 13.91 -20.17 -10.15
N ALA A 368 15.17 -20.24 -10.55
CA ALA A 368 15.58 -20.87 -11.81
C ALA A 368 15.23 -22.37 -11.87
N VAL A 369 15.19 -23.04 -10.72
CA VAL A 369 14.81 -24.46 -10.61
C VAL A 369 13.28 -24.61 -10.51
N LEU A 370 12.64 -23.85 -9.61
CA LEU A 370 11.23 -24.02 -9.26
C LEU A 370 10.27 -23.50 -10.33
N PHE A 371 10.68 -22.46 -11.04
CA PHE A 371 9.80 -21.72 -11.96
C PHE A 371 10.33 -21.80 -13.42
N LYS A 372 10.69 -22.97 -13.88
CA LYS A 372 11.07 -23.16 -15.29
C LYS A 372 9.94 -22.74 -16.22
N PRO A 373 10.23 -22.14 -17.38
CA PRO A 373 9.21 -21.95 -18.40
C PRO A 373 8.58 -23.32 -18.74
N ARG A 374 7.25 -23.39 -18.80
CA ARG A 374 6.61 -24.60 -19.36
C ARG A 374 7.11 -24.75 -20.78
N THR A 375 7.78 -25.84 -21.07
CA THR A 375 8.07 -26.24 -22.47
C THR A 375 6.72 -26.49 -23.14
N LYS A 376 6.56 -26.05 -24.39
CA LYS A 376 5.32 -26.19 -25.17
C LYS A 376 4.90 -27.65 -25.41
N GLU A 377 5.46 -28.61 -24.70
CA GLU A 377 5.26 -30.07 -24.86
C GLU A 377 4.58 -30.73 -23.65
N GLU A 378 4.13 -29.97 -22.67
CA GLU A 378 3.23 -30.40 -21.57
C GLU A 378 1.89 -29.59 -21.67
#